data_b00cdd28be8592fdfc4917cf2837c690
#
_entry.id   b00cdd28be8592fdfc4917cf2837c690
#
_cell.length_a   1.000
_cell.length_b   1.000
_cell.length_c   1.000
_cell.angle_alpha   90.00
_cell.angle_beta   90.00
_cell.angle_gamma   90.00
#
_symmetry.space_group_name_H-M   'P 1'
#
loop_
_entity.id
_entity.type
_entity.pdbx_description
1 polymer ?
#
loop_
_entity_poly.entity_id
_entity_poly.type
_entity_poly.pdbx_seq_one_letter_code
_entity_poly.pdbx_strand_id
1 'polypeptide(L)'
;YAVFLFILFLELLGSLGALFFGDSQAIRDAGLSNLFLVVLTTGAILTPWIIETRYDIDIPDFLEVILLFMLFIAVFLGFMNNYYENVKNFDKFTHALSGVTLSVVAFQTLYIFNQSKNISFRIGELAMSIFAYTFAITLLVIWEFYEFFADTISFNVDSIDIRNMQRYQWINNSTTFPQDYGLYDTMIDLWVGALGALVVVVIGYLLIRKK
;
A
#
# COMPACT_ATOMS: atom_id res chain seq x y z
N TYR A 1 -16.03 -7.17 -5.27
CA TYR A 1 -16.39 -5.74 -5.21
C TYR A 1 -17.57 -5.47 -4.26
N ALA A 2 -18.76 -6.07 -4.45
CA ALA A 2 -19.97 -5.73 -3.67
C ALA A 2 -19.77 -5.83 -2.15
N VAL A 3 -19.11 -6.88 -1.66
CA VAL A 3 -18.85 -7.08 -0.23
C VAL A 3 -17.92 -5.97 0.30
N PHE A 4 -16.88 -5.65 -0.44
CA PHE A 4 -15.95 -4.58 -0.06
C PHE A 4 -16.60 -3.20 -0.01
N LEU A 5 -17.37 -2.86 -1.04
CA LEU A 5 -18.10 -1.59 -1.08
C LEU A 5 -19.14 -1.50 0.04
N PHE A 6 -19.77 -2.63 0.41
CA PHE A 6 -20.67 -2.67 1.55
C PHE A 6 -19.94 -2.44 2.88
N ILE A 7 -18.78 -3.04 3.08
CA ILE A 7 -17.92 -2.78 4.27
C ILE A 7 -17.54 -1.31 4.34
N LEU A 8 -17.04 -0.74 3.23
CA LEU A 8 -16.67 0.68 3.17
C LEU A 8 -17.87 1.61 3.40
N PHE A 9 -19.06 1.22 2.96
CA PHE A 9 -20.28 1.97 3.25
C PHE A 9 -20.61 1.96 4.75
N LEU A 10 -20.44 0.84 5.45
CA LEU A 10 -20.61 0.79 6.91
C LEU A 10 -19.56 1.64 7.63
N GLU A 11 -18.30 1.58 7.19
CA GLU A 11 -17.21 2.42 7.73
C GLU A 11 -17.48 3.92 7.47
N LEU A 12 -18.02 4.26 6.31
CA LEU A 12 -18.46 5.63 6.01
C LEU A 12 -19.50 6.13 7.02
N LEU A 13 -20.53 5.33 7.27
CA LEU A 13 -21.58 5.70 8.23
C LEU A 13 -21.03 5.82 9.66
N GLY A 14 -20.17 4.90 10.08
CA GLY A 14 -19.48 4.93 11.36
C GLY A 14 -18.60 6.18 11.52
N SER A 15 -17.81 6.48 10.49
CA SER A 15 -16.92 7.67 10.47
C SER A 15 -17.69 8.99 10.54
N LEU A 16 -18.78 9.10 9.77
CA LEU A 16 -19.68 10.26 9.85
C LEU A 16 -20.36 10.38 11.23
N GLY A 17 -20.79 9.24 11.79
CA GLY A 17 -21.33 9.20 13.15
C GLY A 17 -20.32 9.68 14.18
N ALA A 18 -19.08 9.20 14.14
CA ALA A 18 -18.01 9.63 15.04
C ALA A 18 -17.68 11.13 14.86
N LEU A 19 -17.63 11.63 13.63
CA LEU A 19 -17.33 13.01 13.32
C LEU A 19 -18.40 13.98 13.85
N PHE A 20 -19.69 13.68 13.65
CA PHE A 20 -20.78 14.61 13.97
C PHE A 20 -21.33 14.42 15.38
N PHE A 21 -21.28 13.22 15.93
CA PHE A 21 -21.91 12.88 17.23
C PHE A 21 -20.91 12.36 18.27
N GLY A 22 -19.58 12.38 17.99
CA GLY A 22 -18.57 11.92 18.92
C GLY A 22 -18.51 12.82 20.19
N ASP A 23 -18.51 12.20 21.36
CA ASP A 23 -18.52 12.90 22.66
C ASP A 23 -17.20 13.61 22.97
N SER A 24 -16.09 13.24 22.33
CA SER A 24 -14.76 13.83 22.55
C SER A 24 -14.12 14.27 21.23
N GLN A 25 -13.16 15.22 21.35
CA GLN A 25 -12.38 15.65 20.19
C GLN A 25 -11.64 14.47 19.54
N ALA A 26 -11.04 13.59 20.34
CA ALA A 26 -10.34 12.40 19.85
C ALA A 26 -11.23 11.48 19.01
N ILE A 27 -12.50 11.28 19.38
CA ILE A 27 -13.46 10.49 18.59
C ILE A 27 -13.77 11.18 17.27
N ARG A 28 -13.93 12.49 17.25
CA ARG A 28 -14.18 13.26 16.02
C ARG A 28 -12.98 13.24 15.07
N ASP A 29 -11.77 13.36 15.60
CA ASP A 29 -10.53 13.31 14.81
C ASP A 29 -10.30 11.93 14.22
N ALA A 30 -10.57 10.86 14.98
CA ALA A 30 -10.57 9.49 14.47
C ALA A 30 -11.63 9.31 13.36
N GLY A 31 -12.83 9.86 13.54
CA GLY A 31 -13.88 9.86 12.51
C GLY A 31 -13.43 10.54 11.22
N LEU A 32 -12.76 11.69 11.31
CA LEU A 32 -12.23 12.41 10.15
C LEU A 32 -11.13 11.62 9.43
N SER A 33 -10.21 11.03 10.19
CA SER A 33 -9.12 10.18 9.63
C SER A 33 -9.68 8.96 8.91
N ASN A 34 -10.63 8.26 9.53
CA ASN A 34 -11.29 7.12 8.90
C ASN A 34 -12.10 7.51 7.67
N LEU A 35 -12.77 8.66 7.68
CA LEU A 35 -13.48 9.17 6.50
C LEU A 35 -12.52 9.38 5.32
N PHE A 36 -11.34 9.96 5.57
CA PHE A 36 -10.31 10.12 4.55
C PHE A 36 -9.86 8.76 3.98
N LEU A 37 -9.61 7.78 4.85
CA LEU A 37 -9.22 6.43 4.44
C LEU A 37 -10.32 5.73 3.62
N VAL A 38 -11.59 5.87 3.99
CA VAL A 38 -12.73 5.33 3.24
C VAL A 38 -12.79 5.92 1.83
N VAL A 39 -12.65 7.24 1.70
CA VAL A 39 -12.66 7.92 0.39
C VAL A 39 -11.49 7.46 -0.46
N LEU A 40 -10.27 7.43 0.10
CA LEU A 40 -9.07 6.99 -0.59
C LEU A 40 -9.18 5.53 -1.07
N THR A 41 -9.64 4.64 -0.18
CA THR A 41 -9.79 3.21 -0.46
C THR A 41 -10.87 2.97 -1.51
N THR A 42 -11.98 3.70 -1.44
CA THR A 42 -13.05 3.62 -2.46
C THR A 42 -12.52 4.05 -3.83
N GLY A 43 -11.76 5.13 -3.89
CA GLY A 43 -11.09 5.57 -5.12
C GLY A 43 -10.14 4.50 -5.68
N ALA A 44 -9.31 3.90 -4.82
CA ALA A 44 -8.38 2.83 -5.21
C ALA A 44 -9.10 1.58 -5.75
N ILE A 45 -10.19 1.16 -5.10
CA ILE A 45 -11.01 0.01 -5.53
C ILE A 45 -11.69 0.28 -6.89
N LEU A 46 -12.13 1.50 -7.14
CA LEU A 46 -12.79 1.87 -8.39
C LEU A 46 -11.79 2.14 -9.53
N THR A 47 -10.51 2.32 -9.24
CA THR A 47 -9.49 2.64 -10.25
C THR A 47 -9.41 1.61 -11.40
N PRO A 48 -9.39 0.28 -11.19
CA PRO A 48 -9.42 -0.69 -12.29
C PRO A 48 -10.62 -0.49 -13.21
N TRP A 49 -11.81 -0.43 -12.65
CA TRP A 49 -13.03 -0.21 -13.42
C TRP A 49 -13.01 1.11 -14.23
N ILE A 50 -12.49 2.20 -13.65
CA ILE A 50 -12.32 3.49 -14.36
C ILE A 50 -11.34 3.34 -15.52
N ILE A 51 -10.22 2.63 -15.32
CA ILE A 51 -9.22 2.40 -16.36
C ILE A 51 -9.84 1.56 -17.50
N GLU A 52 -10.51 0.48 -17.19
CA GLU A 52 -11.17 -0.39 -18.19
C GLU A 52 -12.17 0.39 -19.01
N THR A 53 -13.07 1.12 -18.35
CA THR A 53 -14.14 1.85 -19.05
C THR A 53 -13.64 3.06 -19.82
N ARG A 54 -12.56 3.72 -19.36
CA ARG A 54 -12.04 4.93 -19.98
C ARG A 54 -11.09 4.66 -21.14
N TYR A 55 -10.31 3.60 -21.04
CA TYR A 55 -9.22 3.31 -21.98
C TYR A 55 -9.46 2.04 -22.81
N ASP A 56 -10.58 1.37 -22.65
CA ASP A 56 -10.91 0.10 -23.31
C ASP A 56 -9.80 -0.96 -23.13
N ILE A 57 -9.34 -1.07 -21.90
CA ILE A 57 -8.29 -2.01 -21.47
C ILE A 57 -8.95 -3.04 -20.56
N ASP A 58 -8.79 -4.31 -20.87
CA ASP A 58 -9.26 -5.42 -20.02
C ASP A 58 -8.16 -5.76 -18.99
N ILE A 59 -8.44 -5.47 -17.72
CA ILE A 59 -7.55 -5.81 -16.60
C ILE A 59 -7.88 -7.22 -16.14
N PRO A 60 -6.90 -8.15 -16.11
CA PRO A 60 -7.18 -9.50 -15.64
C PRO A 60 -7.73 -9.55 -14.22
N ASP A 61 -8.83 -10.29 -14.01
CA ASP A 61 -9.54 -10.42 -12.72
C ASP A 61 -8.60 -10.71 -11.54
N PHE A 62 -7.53 -11.49 -11.76
CA PHE A 62 -6.59 -11.84 -10.70
C PHE A 62 -5.80 -10.62 -10.20
N LEU A 63 -5.54 -9.61 -11.04
CA LEU A 63 -4.89 -8.37 -10.61
C LEU A 63 -5.82 -7.54 -9.72
N GLU A 64 -7.09 -7.48 -10.06
CA GLU A 64 -8.10 -6.84 -9.23
C GLU A 64 -8.21 -7.52 -7.87
N VAL A 65 -8.25 -8.86 -7.85
CA VAL A 65 -8.30 -9.65 -6.61
C VAL A 65 -7.07 -9.40 -5.73
N ILE A 66 -5.87 -9.35 -6.32
CA ILE A 66 -4.63 -9.06 -5.58
C ILE A 66 -4.66 -7.64 -4.97
N LEU A 67 -5.10 -6.65 -5.75
CA LEU A 67 -5.24 -5.27 -5.27
C LEU A 67 -6.28 -5.16 -4.15
N LEU A 68 -7.45 -5.78 -4.32
CA LEU A 68 -8.48 -5.81 -3.30
C LEU A 68 -7.99 -6.47 -2.01
N PHE A 69 -7.25 -7.58 -2.13
CA PHE A 69 -6.70 -8.29 -0.98
C PHE A 69 -5.65 -7.44 -0.25
N MET A 70 -4.78 -6.76 -0.98
CA MET A 70 -3.81 -5.83 -0.41
C MET A 70 -4.51 -4.68 0.32
N LEU A 71 -5.52 -4.04 -0.30
CA LEU A 71 -6.27 -2.96 0.33
C LEU A 71 -7.03 -3.43 1.58
N PHE A 72 -7.58 -4.64 1.55
CA PHE A 72 -8.22 -5.22 2.73
C PHE A 72 -7.23 -5.36 3.89
N ILE A 73 -6.07 -5.92 3.63
CA ILE A 73 -5.05 -6.12 4.67
C ILE A 73 -4.52 -4.78 5.17
N ALA A 74 -4.07 -3.91 4.27
CA ALA A 74 -3.38 -2.69 4.66
C ALA A 74 -4.34 -1.65 5.28
N VAL A 75 -5.53 -1.45 4.70
CA VAL A 75 -6.43 -0.40 5.17
C VAL A 75 -7.43 -0.93 6.19
N PHE A 76 -8.19 -1.98 5.83
CA PHE A 76 -9.25 -2.45 6.72
C PHE A 76 -8.69 -3.12 7.98
N LEU A 77 -7.77 -4.07 7.87
CA LEU A 77 -7.14 -4.66 9.06
C LEU A 77 -6.13 -3.70 9.68
N GLY A 78 -5.26 -3.10 8.89
CA GLY A 78 -4.17 -2.27 9.34
C GLY A 78 -4.64 -1.03 10.09
N PHE A 79 -5.24 -0.08 9.39
CA PHE A 79 -5.65 1.21 9.95
C PHE A 79 -6.99 1.13 10.70
N MET A 80 -8.06 0.64 10.05
CA MET A 80 -9.39 0.67 10.65
C MET A 80 -9.53 -0.28 11.84
N ASN A 81 -8.82 -1.40 11.86
CA ASN A 81 -8.84 -2.37 12.95
C ASN A 81 -7.57 -2.38 13.82
N ASN A 82 -6.72 -1.35 13.69
CA ASN A 82 -5.53 -1.13 14.52
C ASN A 82 -4.53 -2.29 14.54
N TYR A 83 -4.41 -3.07 13.44
CA TYR A 83 -3.44 -4.17 13.38
C TYR A 83 -2.01 -3.65 13.35
N TYR A 84 -1.76 -2.47 12.80
CA TYR A 84 -0.45 -1.82 12.86
C TYR A 84 0.00 -1.56 14.31
N GLU A 85 -0.93 -1.37 15.23
CA GLU A 85 -0.62 -1.14 16.64
C GLU A 85 -0.57 -2.40 17.47
N ASN A 86 -1.45 -3.36 17.18
CA ASN A 86 -1.71 -4.51 18.04
C ASN A 86 -1.04 -5.81 17.59
N VAL A 87 -0.62 -5.91 16.32
CA VAL A 87 -0.02 -7.12 15.76
C VAL A 87 1.44 -6.89 15.42
N LYS A 88 2.31 -7.63 16.09
CA LYS A 88 3.76 -7.51 15.88
C LYS A 88 4.16 -7.74 14.42
N ASN A 89 5.00 -6.85 13.88
CA ASN A 89 5.52 -6.91 12.51
C ASN A 89 4.43 -6.89 11.42
N PHE A 90 3.20 -6.48 11.74
CA PHE A 90 2.14 -6.37 10.74
C PHE A 90 2.52 -5.38 9.64
N ASP A 91 3.12 -4.27 10.02
CA ASP A 91 3.66 -3.26 9.13
C ASP A 91 4.68 -3.85 8.14
N LYS A 92 5.69 -4.57 8.63
CA LYS A 92 6.70 -5.25 7.80
C LYS A 92 6.07 -6.27 6.84
N PHE A 93 5.02 -6.97 7.30
CA PHE A 93 4.26 -7.88 6.46
C PHE A 93 3.53 -7.13 5.33
N THR A 94 2.90 -5.99 5.64
CA THR A 94 2.20 -5.19 4.62
C THR A 94 3.15 -4.57 3.61
N HIS A 95 4.35 -4.13 4.01
CA HIS A 95 5.41 -3.68 3.09
C HIS A 95 5.91 -4.80 2.17
N ALA A 96 6.14 -6.02 2.70
CA ALA A 96 6.49 -7.18 1.88
C ALA A 96 5.38 -7.52 0.87
N LEU A 97 4.11 -7.52 1.31
CA LEU A 97 2.95 -7.76 0.46
C LEU A 97 2.80 -6.66 -0.60
N SER A 98 3.06 -5.40 -0.26
CA SER A 98 3.06 -4.28 -1.21
C SER A 98 4.10 -4.47 -2.29
N GLY A 99 5.33 -4.86 -1.93
CA GLY A 99 6.39 -5.17 -2.90
C GLY A 99 5.97 -6.28 -3.87
N VAL A 100 5.37 -7.35 -3.37
CA VAL A 100 4.80 -8.43 -4.19
C VAL A 100 3.72 -7.90 -5.12
N THR A 101 2.73 -7.20 -4.58
CA THR A 101 1.56 -6.71 -5.34
C THR A 101 1.97 -5.74 -6.44
N LEU A 102 2.77 -4.73 -6.10
CA LEU A 102 3.20 -3.69 -7.03
C LEU A 102 4.05 -4.26 -8.18
N SER A 103 4.94 -5.20 -7.89
CA SER A 103 5.74 -5.85 -8.93
C SER A 103 4.92 -6.78 -9.81
N VAL A 104 3.92 -7.51 -9.27
CA VAL A 104 2.98 -8.30 -10.09
C VAL A 104 2.20 -7.39 -11.03
N VAL A 105 1.64 -6.30 -10.53
CA VAL A 105 0.88 -5.34 -11.35
C VAL A 105 1.76 -4.77 -12.47
N ALA A 106 2.95 -4.28 -12.15
CA ALA A 106 3.86 -3.72 -13.15
C ALA A 106 4.29 -4.75 -14.20
N PHE A 107 4.65 -5.96 -13.76
CA PHE A 107 5.11 -7.03 -14.65
C PHE A 107 3.99 -7.45 -15.61
N GLN A 108 2.78 -7.66 -15.12
CA GLN A 108 1.64 -8.05 -15.91
C GLN A 108 1.21 -6.96 -16.90
N THR A 109 1.24 -5.70 -16.47
CA THR A 109 0.95 -4.57 -17.35
C THR A 109 1.88 -4.56 -18.56
N LEU A 110 3.19 -4.70 -18.35
CA LEU A 110 4.16 -4.79 -19.44
C LEU A 110 3.99 -6.05 -20.30
N TYR A 111 3.63 -7.18 -19.69
CA TYR A 111 3.37 -8.42 -20.40
C TYR A 111 2.16 -8.28 -21.34
N ILE A 112 1.07 -7.66 -20.88
CA ILE A 112 -0.11 -7.37 -21.69
C ILE A 112 0.27 -6.41 -22.84
N PHE A 113 1.02 -5.35 -22.56
CA PHE A 113 1.51 -4.44 -23.60
C PHE A 113 2.33 -5.16 -24.66
N ASN A 114 3.19 -6.08 -24.25
CA ASN A 114 3.97 -6.89 -25.20
C ASN A 114 3.11 -7.78 -26.09
N GLN A 115 1.91 -8.15 -25.67
CA GLN A 115 1.00 -8.97 -26.47
C GLN A 115 0.08 -8.15 -27.36
N SER A 116 -0.06 -6.87 -27.09
CA SER A 116 -0.94 -5.98 -27.85
C SER A 116 -0.46 -5.85 -29.30
N LYS A 117 -1.40 -6.01 -30.25
CA LYS A 117 -1.13 -5.80 -31.69
C LYS A 117 -0.96 -4.33 -32.06
N ASN A 118 -1.46 -3.44 -31.21
CA ASN A 118 -1.44 -1.99 -31.42
C ASN A 118 -0.09 -1.34 -31.01
N ILE A 119 0.76 -2.10 -30.32
CA ILE A 119 2.06 -1.62 -29.83
C ILE A 119 3.15 -2.33 -30.66
N SER A 120 3.90 -1.54 -31.43
CA SER A 120 5.00 -2.04 -32.25
C SER A 120 6.28 -2.33 -31.46
N PHE A 121 6.40 -1.75 -30.27
CA PHE A 121 7.55 -1.93 -29.41
C PHE A 121 7.41 -3.19 -28.54
N ARG A 122 8.49 -3.96 -28.42
CA ARG A 122 8.54 -5.16 -27.57
C ARG A 122 9.63 -4.97 -26.53
N ILE A 123 9.28 -5.24 -25.29
CA ILE A 123 10.21 -5.17 -24.14
C ILE A 123 10.69 -6.59 -23.85
N GLY A 124 12.00 -6.79 -23.81
CA GLY A 124 12.58 -8.08 -23.44
C GLY A 124 12.34 -8.44 -21.96
N GLU A 125 12.39 -9.72 -21.64
CA GLU A 125 12.04 -10.28 -20.33
C GLU A 125 12.85 -9.65 -19.19
N LEU A 126 14.15 -9.44 -19.42
CA LEU A 126 15.03 -8.80 -18.43
C LEU A 126 14.62 -7.34 -18.18
N ALA A 127 14.33 -6.58 -19.23
CA ALA A 127 13.92 -5.19 -19.12
C ALA A 127 12.57 -5.07 -18.42
N MET A 128 11.62 -5.99 -18.69
CA MET A 128 10.35 -6.07 -17.97
C MET A 128 10.56 -6.33 -16.48
N SER A 129 11.45 -7.24 -16.14
CA SER A 129 11.78 -7.57 -14.75
C SER A 129 12.41 -6.40 -14.00
N ILE A 130 13.37 -5.71 -14.63
CA ILE A 130 14.02 -4.53 -14.06
C ILE A 130 12.98 -3.41 -13.87
N PHE A 131 12.13 -3.18 -14.86
CA PHE A 131 11.08 -2.15 -14.75
C PHE A 131 10.11 -2.47 -13.62
N ALA A 132 9.60 -3.71 -13.54
CA ALA A 132 8.65 -4.10 -12.50
C ALA A 132 9.26 -3.96 -11.10
N TYR A 133 10.53 -4.33 -10.95
CA TYR A 133 11.26 -4.15 -9.69
C TYR A 133 11.41 -2.68 -9.32
N THR A 134 11.95 -1.87 -10.22
CA THR A 134 12.19 -0.44 -9.95
C THR A 134 10.88 0.33 -9.74
N PHE A 135 9.81 -0.03 -10.45
CA PHE A 135 8.48 0.54 -10.26
C PHE A 135 7.96 0.26 -8.84
N ALA A 136 8.06 -1.00 -8.37
CA ALA A 136 7.64 -1.35 -7.01
C ALA A 136 8.47 -0.59 -5.96
N ILE A 137 9.80 -0.55 -6.10
CA ILE A 137 10.68 0.22 -5.19
C ILE A 137 10.32 1.71 -5.19
N THR A 138 10.05 2.29 -6.35
CA THR A 138 9.68 3.71 -6.44
C THR A 138 8.41 4.01 -5.64
N LEU A 139 7.39 3.16 -5.77
CA LEU A 139 6.14 3.36 -5.04
C LEU A 139 6.29 3.11 -3.53
N LEU A 140 7.12 2.15 -3.13
CA LEU A 140 7.48 1.95 -1.72
C LEU A 140 8.19 3.19 -1.15
N VAL A 141 9.14 3.78 -1.86
CA VAL A 141 9.82 5.03 -1.43
C VAL A 141 8.85 6.20 -1.35
N ILE A 142 7.92 6.32 -2.30
CA ILE A 142 6.87 7.36 -2.25
C ILE A 142 5.99 7.18 -1.01
N TRP A 143 5.70 5.93 -0.63
CA TRP A 143 4.95 5.63 0.58
C TRP A 143 5.72 6.06 1.84
N GLU A 144 7.02 5.77 1.95
CA GLU A 144 7.87 6.23 3.05
C GLU A 144 7.93 7.77 3.15
N PHE A 145 7.94 8.47 2.01
CA PHE A 145 7.81 9.92 2.01
C PHE A 145 6.48 10.38 2.60
N TYR A 146 5.39 9.70 2.27
CA TYR A 146 4.09 10.00 2.84
C TYR A 146 4.11 9.81 4.37
N GLU A 147 4.65 8.69 4.87
CA GLU A 147 4.76 8.42 6.30
C GLU A 147 5.59 9.49 7.03
N PHE A 148 6.74 9.83 6.47
CA PHE A 148 7.59 10.90 7.00
C PHE A 148 6.87 12.25 7.08
N PHE A 149 6.16 12.64 6.02
CA PHE A 149 5.43 13.90 6.01
C PHE A 149 4.23 13.86 6.97
N ALA A 150 3.51 12.76 7.05
CA ALA A 150 2.38 12.59 7.96
C ALA A 150 2.83 12.78 9.42
N ASP A 151 3.91 12.12 9.83
CA ASP A 151 4.46 12.23 11.17
C ASP A 151 5.04 13.64 11.45
N THR A 152 5.69 14.25 10.46
CA THR A 152 6.22 15.62 10.57
C THR A 152 5.10 16.65 10.76
N ILE A 153 3.99 16.51 10.03
CA ILE A 153 2.83 17.40 10.15
C ILE A 153 2.18 17.21 11.52
N SER A 154 1.96 15.96 11.95
CA SER A 154 1.36 15.66 13.26
C SER A 154 2.20 16.23 14.40
N PHE A 155 3.52 16.09 14.37
CA PHE A 155 4.43 16.68 15.35
C PHE A 155 4.32 18.20 15.42
N ASN A 156 4.25 18.89 14.28
CA ASN A 156 4.17 20.34 14.23
C ASN A 156 2.83 20.89 14.76
N VAL A 157 1.74 20.10 14.65
CA VAL A 157 0.41 20.51 15.14
C VAL A 157 0.30 20.32 16.65
N ASP A 158 0.74 19.19 17.18
CA ASP A 158 0.48 18.79 18.56
C ASP A 158 1.67 19.01 19.49
N SER A 159 2.86 19.31 18.95
CA SER A 159 4.13 19.43 19.70
C SER A 159 4.46 18.20 20.57
N ILE A 160 3.87 17.06 20.25
CA ILE A 160 4.07 15.78 20.93
C ILE A 160 4.75 14.86 19.94
N ASP A 161 5.82 14.18 20.35
CA ASP A 161 6.52 13.17 19.53
C ASP A 161 5.65 11.92 19.42
N ILE A 162 4.54 12.05 18.69
CA ILE A 162 3.68 10.93 18.30
C ILE A 162 4.03 10.58 16.86
N ARG A 163 5.04 9.74 16.70
CA ARG A 163 5.31 9.11 15.39
C ARG A 163 4.30 8.00 15.21
N ASN A 164 3.27 8.26 14.43
CA ASN A 164 2.18 7.31 14.20
C ASN A 164 2.44 6.35 13.05
N MET A 165 3.29 6.75 12.10
CA MET A 165 3.58 5.99 10.89
C MET A 165 4.98 5.35 10.96
N GLN A 166 6.02 6.15 11.19
CA GLN A 166 7.40 5.70 11.25
C GLN A 166 7.78 5.27 12.68
N ARG A 167 7.17 4.23 13.21
CA ARG A 167 7.51 3.70 14.53
C ARG A 167 7.91 2.24 14.47
N TYR A 168 9.11 1.95 14.93
CA TYR A 168 9.54 0.60 15.19
C TYR A 168 9.01 0.16 16.56
N GLN A 169 7.84 -0.45 16.56
CA GLN A 169 7.02 -0.71 17.76
C GLN A 169 7.68 -1.55 18.87
N TRP A 170 8.80 -2.20 18.58
CA TRP A 170 9.32 -3.26 19.46
C TRP A 170 10.73 -3.03 19.98
N ILE A 171 11.22 -1.82 19.84
CA ILE A 171 12.47 -1.43 20.50
C ILE A 171 12.10 -0.96 21.90
N ASN A 172 12.32 -1.84 22.89
CA ASN A 172 12.32 -1.43 24.29
C ASN A 172 13.35 -0.33 24.46
N ASN A 173 12.94 0.92 24.61
CA ASN A 173 13.68 2.10 25.09
C ASN A 173 15.22 1.96 25.23
N SER A 174 15.88 1.14 24.42
CA SER A 174 17.31 0.97 24.50
C SER A 174 17.95 2.14 23.77
N THR A 175 18.59 3.00 24.52
CA THR A 175 19.44 4.10 24.08
C THR A 175 20.64 3.67 23.21
N THR A 176 20.69 2.42 22.79
CA THR A 176 21.81 1.79 22.09
C THR A 176 21.64 1.67 20.59
N PHE A 177 20.57 2.23 20.03
CA PHE A 177 20.41 2.23 18.57
C PHE A 177 21.36 3.23 17.92
N PRO A 178 22.14 2.80 16.90
CA PRO A 178 23.05 3.70 16.18
C PRO A 178 22.30 4.71 15.27
N GLN A 179 21.00 4.49 15.03
CA GLN A 179 20.15 5.27 14.15
C GLN A 179 18.83 5.64 14.84
N ASP A 180 18.15 6.69 14.35
CA ASP A 180 16.81 7.05 14.79
C ASP A 180 15.78 5.96 14.44
N TYR A 181 14.74 5.82 15.26
CA TYR A 181 13.69 4.82 15.05
C TYR A 181 12.99 4.94 13.70
N GLY A 182 12.66 6.15 13.30
CA GLY A 182 11.99 6.40 12.03
C GLY A 182 12.86 5.97 10.85
N LEU A 183 14.15 6.29 10.88
CA LEU A 183 15.08 5.84 9.85
C LEU A 183 15.18 4.30 9.81
N TYR A 184 15.27 3.67 10.98
CA TYR A 184 15.35 2.22 11.06
C TYR A 184 14.09 1.55 10.52
N ASP A 185 12.93 2.08 10.85
CA ASP A 185 11.63 1.63 10.37
C ASP A 185 11.56 1.69 8.85
N THR A 186 11.74 2.89 8.27
CA THR A 186 11.83 3.13 6.82
C THR A 186 12.77 2.17 6.12
N MET A 187 13.97 1.98 6.64
CA MET A 187 14.96 1.12 6.00
C MET A 187 14.57 -0.36 6.00
N ILE A 188 13.97 -0.85 7.08
CA ILE A 188 13.49 -2.24 7.14
C ILE A 188 12.28 -2.42 6.20
N ASP A 189 11.38 -1.46 6.12
CA ASP A 189 10.21 -1.51 5.25
C ASP A 189 10.58 -1.52 3.77
N LEU A 190 11.51 -0.68 3.39
CA LEU A 190 12.10 -0.73 2.05
C LEU A 190 12.79 -2.06 1.77
N TRP A 191 13.52 -2.64 2.74
CA TRP A 191 14.17 -3.93 2.56
C TRP A 191 13.17 -5.08 2.38
N VAL A 192 12.16 -5.20 3.23
CA VAL A 192 11.18 -6.30 3.12
C VAL A 192 10.30 -6.14 1.88
N GLY A 193 9.95 -4.90 1.51
CA GLY A 193 9.25 -4.61 0.28
C GLY A 193 10.09 -4.96 -0.97
N ALA A 194 11.37 -4.59 -0.96
CA ALA A 194 12.31 -4.92 -2.03
C ALA A 194 12.49 -6.44 -2.19
N LEU A 195 12.57 -7.18 -1.09
CA LEU A 195 12.64 -8.64 -1.14
C LEU A 195 11.36 -9.26 -1.69
N GLY A 196 10.18 -8.75 -1.29
CA GLY A 196 8.90 -9.17 -1.85
C GLY A 196 8.83 -8.95 -3.37
N ALA A 197 9.23 -7.76 -3.83
CA ALA A 197 9.31 -7.45 -5.25
C ALA A 197 10.31 -8.34 -6.01
N LEU A 198 11.49 -8.59 -5.41
CA LEU A 198 12.54 -9.42 -6.02
C LEU A 198 12.05 -10.84 -6.28
N VAL A 199 11.34 -11.45 -5.34
CA VAL A 199 10.76 -12.79 -5.50
C VAL A 199 9.86 -12.85 -6.74
N VAL A 200 8.97 -11.88 -6.91
CA VAL A 200 8.05 -11.81 -8.04
C VAL A 200 8.78 -11.67 -9.37
N VAL A 201 9.72 -10.72 -9.46
CA VAL A 201 10.40 -10.45 -10.74
C VAL A 201 11.32 -11.59 -11.17
N VAL A 202 11.93 -12.30 -10.21
CA VAL A 202 12.74 -13.49 -10.51
C VAL A 202 11.85 -14.61 -11.03
N ILE A 203 10.73 -14.90 -10.37
CA ILE A 203 9.77 -15.91 -10.81
C ILE A 203 9.23 -15.56 -12.19
N GLY A 204 8.78 -14.30 -12.38
CA GLY A 204 8.25 -13.79 -13.64
C GLY A 204 9.26 -13.94 -14.79
N TYR A 205 10.51 -13.55 -14.58
CA TYR A 205 11.58 -13.71 -15.55
C TYR A 205 11.79 -15.18 -15.96
N LEU A 206 11.85 -16.07 -14.98
CA LEU A 206 12.07 -17.50 -15.23
C LEU A 206 10.90 -18.17 -15.98
N LEU A 207 9.67 -17.72 -15.71
CA LEU A 207 8.48 -18.26 -16.38
C LEU A 207 8.38 -17.79 -17.85
N ILE A 208 8.74 -16.55 -18.16
CA ILE A 208 8.67 -16.03 -19.53
C ILE A 208 9.83 -16.53 -20.37
N ARG A 209 11.03 -16.61 -19.83
CA ARG A 209 12.22 -17.08 -20.56
C ARG A 209 12.10 -18.53 -21.07
N LYS A 210 11.20 -19.33 -20.47
CA LYS A 210 10.96 -20.73 -20.88
C LYS A 210 9.98 -20.89 -22.05
N LYS A 211 9.32 -19.79 -22.46
CA LYS A 211 8.41 -19.75 -23.63
C LYS A 211 9.14 -19.25 -24.86
#